data_6792e4f7eb4a54db89d092041118385f
#
_entry.id   6792e4f7eb4a54db89d092041118385f
#
_cell.length_a   1.000
_cell.length_b   1.000
_cell.length_c   1.000
_cell.angle_alpha   90.00
_cell.angle_beta   90.00
_cell.angle_gamma   90.00
#
_symmetry.space_group_name_H-M   'P 1'
#
loop_
_entity.id
_entity.type
_entity.pdbx_description
1 polymer ?
#
loop_
_entity_poly.entity_id
_entity_poly.type
_entity_poly.pdbx_seq_one_letter_code
_entity_poly.pdbx_strand_id
1 'polypeptide(L)'
;MGIFGPRREPGEPHPRREPRYPGPLTLAGVEEIFRDCVDFTKRPVALEGGPALTLCYLSGMVKMERVSDYVLRPLAQDKSLAGCADMGALMKKMEDGALYNLSAAERTTLDQAAFDLVSGWCLLFFPGESAVLSFFTGTEEKRSISAPSNETVLKGARDAFVESLRTNTSIVRRHIKAPELRIREQTVGRQSATLVDILYIEGLTDPALVNRVAGRLADIDIDAVLATGNIEEYI
;
A
#
# COMPACT_ATOMS: atom_id res chain seq x y z
N MET A 1 -23.16 -2.31 30.04
CA MET A 1 -23.04 -0.95 29.50
C MET A 1 -22.75 -1.11 28.01
N GLY A 2 -23.72 -0.80 27.14
CA GLY A 2 -23.74 -1.23 25.73
C GLY A 2 -22.73 -0.49 24.89
N ILE A 3 -22.04 -1.27 24.05
CA ILE A 3 -21.00 -0.84 23.09
C ILE A 3 -21.62 -0.09 21.86
N PHE A 4 -22.94 -0.01 21.77
CA PHE A 4 -23.63 0.65 20.67
C PHE A 4 -24.15 2.03 21.12
N GLY A 5 -23.65 3.08 20.47
CA GLY A 5 -24.19 4.43 20.60
C GLY A 5 -25.67 4.50 20.17
N PRO A 6 -26.38 5.61 20.44
CA PRO A 6 -27.79 5.75 20.14
C PRO A 6 -28.09 5.47 18.66
N ARG A 7 -29.15 4.70 18.39
CA ARG A 7 -29.66 4.48 17.02
C ARG A 7 -30.08 5.81 16.42
N ARG A 8 -29.53 6.13 15.25
CA ARG A 8 -29.92 7.29 14.46
C ARG A 8 -31.25 7.06 13.76
N GLU A 9 -32.00 8.12 13.56
CA GLU A 9 -33.23 8.09 12.77
C GLU A 9 -32.92 7.94 11.27
N PRO A 10 -33.76 7.22 10.48
CA PRO A 10 -33.60 7.12 9.05
C PRO A 10 -33.73 8.51 8.39
N GLY A 11 -32.66 9.00 7.77
CA GLY A 11 -32.65 10.29 7.06
C GLY A 11 -31.74 11.36 7.67
N GLU A 12 -31.14 11.15 8.83
CA GLU A 12 -30.09 12.06 9.32
C GLU A 12 -28.85 11.98 8.43
N PRO A 13 -28.38 13.12 7.87
CA PRO A 13 -27.15 13.13 7.11
C PRO A 13 -25.98 12.71 8.01
N HIS A 14 -25.17 11.79 7.53
CA HIS A 14 -23.93 11.46 8.23
C HIS A 14 -23.11 12.73 8.42
N PRO A 15 -22.59 13.01 9.65
CA PRO A 15 -21.67 14.12 9.83
C PRO A 15 -20.52 13.90 8.86
N ARG A 16 -20.17 14.92 8.08
CA ARG A 16 -18.97 14.90 7.25
C ARG A 16 -17.82 14.63 8.20
N ARG A 17 -17.17 13.47 8.07
CA ARG A 17 -15.97 13.20 8.85
C ARG A 17 -14.94 14.24 8.44
N GLU A 18 -14.31 14.87 9.42
CA GLU A 18 -13.17 15.72 9.15
C GLU A 18 -12.12 14.91 8.38
N PRO A 19 -11.45 15.51 7.40
CA PRO A 19 -10.39 14.83 6.66
C PRO A 19 -9.32 14.37 7.65
N ARG A 20 -8.91 13.12 7.56
CA ARG A 20 -7.89 12.52 8.41
C ARG A 20 -6.51 13.10 8.10
N TYR A 21 -6.28 13.40 6.82
CA TYR A 21 -5.07 14.02 6.30
C TYR A 21 -5.44 15.36 5.65
N PRO A 22 -5.52 16.46 6.44
CA PRO A 22 -5.84 17.77 5.89
C PRO A 22 -4.68 18.29 5.04
N GLY A 23 -5.00 19.00 3.97
CA GLY A 23 -4.02 19.60 3.09
C GLY A 23 -4.18 19.20 1.63
N PRO A 24 -3.39 19.81 0.73
CA PRO A 24 -3.46 19.51 -0.69
C PRO A 24 -2.89 18.11 -0.99
N LEU A 25 -3.46 17.44 -2.00
CA LEU A 25 -2.92 16.19 -2.48
C LEU A 25 -1.59 16.47 -3.21
N THR A 26 -0.49 16.06 -2.59
CA THR A 26 0.86 16.17 -3.15
C THR A 26 1.61 14.87 -2.98
N LEU A 27 2.62 14.63 -3.82
CA LEU A 27 3.51 13.48 -3.68
C LEU A 27 4.17 13.47 -2.30
N ALA A 28 4.69 14.61 -1.84
CA ALA A 28 5.29 14.75 -0.51
C ALA A 28 4.31 14.43 0.63
N GLY A 29 3.03 14.82 0.49
CA GLY A 29 1.99 14.48 1.46
C GLY A 29 1.75 12.97 1.54
N VAL A 30 1.75 12.27 0.40
CA VAL A 30 1.61 10.81 0.38
C VAL A 30 2.86 10.13 0.94
N GLU A 31 4.06 10.62 0.62
CA GLU A 31 5.32 10.12 1.19
C GLU A 31 5.34 10.27 2.73
N GLU A 32 4.84 11.39 3.26
CA GLU A 32 4.76 11.60 4.71
C GLU A 32 3.74 10.64 5.37
N ILE A 33 2.60 10.37 4.72
CA ILE A 33 1.62 9.41 5.21
C ILE A 33 2.21 8.00 5.27
N PHE A 34 3.06 7.61 4.34
CA PHE A 34 3.66 6.27 4.25
C PHE A 34 5.14 6.25 4.64
N ARG A 35 5.61 7.25 5.38
CA ARG A 35 6.95 7.21 5.97
C ARG A 35 7.11 5.96 6.83
N ASP A 36 8.31 5.44 6.96
CA ASP A 36 8.59 4.20 7.69
C ASP A 36 7.79 2.97 7.21
N CYS A 37 7.33 3.00 5.94
CA CYS A 37 6.68 1.87 5.28
C CYS A 37 7.59 1.31 4.20
N VAL A 38 8.32 0.24 4.49
CA VAL A 38 9.25 -0.39 3.53
C VAL A 38 8.55 -0.92 2.28
N ASP A 39 7.25 -1.18 2.38
CA ASP A 39 6.43 -1.62 1.26
C ASP A 39 5.89 -0.47 0.39
N PHE A 40 6.06 0.80 0.80
CA PHE A 40 5.74 1.94 -0.05
C PHE A 40 6.79 2.12 -1.14
N THR A 41 6.36 2.09 -2.38
CA THR A 41 7.24 2.20 -3.54
C THR A 41 6.85 3.41 -4.37
N LYS A 42 7.88 4.22 -4.70
CA LYS A 42 7.81 5.34 -5.61
C LYS A 42 8.70 5.06 -6.81
N ARG A 43 8.15 5.20 -8.02
CA ARG A 43 8.88 4.94 -9.27
C ARG A 43 8.63 6.05 -10.29
N PRO A 44 9.68 6.68 -10.84
CA PRO A 44 9.53 7.57 -11.98
C PRO A 44 9.14 6.76 -13.23
N VAL A 45 8.23 7.33 -14.02
CA VAL A 45 7.78 6.77 -15.31
C VAL A 45 8.03 7.82 -16.38
N ALA A 46 9.01 7.55 -17.24
CA ALA A 46 9.32 8.43 -18.35
C ALA A 46 8.26 8.32 -19.45
N LEU A 47 7.86 9.47 -20.01
CA LEU A 47 7.07 9.56 -21.24
C LEU A 47 8.00 9.94 -22.38
N GLU A 48 7.79 9.39 -23.55
CA GLU A 48 8.53 9.77 -24.75
C GLU A 48 8.21 11.23 -25.10
N GLY A 49 9.23 12.11 -25.01
CA GLY A 49 9.09 13.53 -25.30
C GLY A 49 8.30 14.36 -24.30
N GLY A 50 8.03 13.82 -23.09
CA GLY A 50 7.30 14.48 -22.02
C GLY A 50 8.03 14.47 -20.67
N PRO A 51 7.46 15.14 -19.65
CA PRO A 51 8.00 15.09 -18.29
C PRO A 51 7.79 13.71 -17.67
N ALA A 52 8.63 13.36 -16.68
CA ALA A 52 8.47 12.13 -15.93
C ALA A 52 7.24 12.20 -15.00
N LEU A 53 6.39 11.21 -15.09
CA LEU A 53 5.31 10.95 -14.13
C LEU A 53 5.88 10.20 -12.91
N THR A 54 5.12 10.16 -11.81
CA THR A 54 5.51 9.37 -10.64
C THR A 54 4.41 8.37 -10.28
N LEU A 55 4.77 7.10 -10.31
CA LEU A 55 3.90 5.99 -9.91
C LEU A 55 4.18 5.64 -8.45
N CYS A 56 3.12 5.58 -7.61
CA CYS A 56 3.18 5.16 -6.22
C CYS A 56 2.28 3.94 -5.98
N TYR A 57 2.75 2.99 -5.20
CA TYR A 57 1.98 1.81 -4.80
C TYR A 57 2.57 1.16 -3.55
N LEU A 58 1.79 0.27 -2.90
CA LEU A 58 2.26 -0.60 -1.83
C LEU A 58 2.61 -1.97 -2.41
N SER A 59 3.87 -2.39 -2.24
CA SER A 59 4.35 -3.71 -2.66
C SER A 59 3.55 -4.81 -1.95
N GLY A 60 3.18 -5.87 -2.66
CA GLY A 60 2.34 -6.92 -2.11
C GLY A 60 0.84 -6.63 -2.08
N MET A 61 0.41 -5.36 -2.20
CA MET A 61 -1.00 -4.99 -2.37
C MET A 61 -1.41 -4.94 -3.83
N VAL A 62 -0.47 -4.73 -4.74
CA VAL A 62 -0.67 -4.67 -6.19
C VAL A 62 -0.09 -5.90 -6.89
N LYS A 63 -0.67 -6.28 -8.03
CA LYS A 63 -0.08 -7.24 -8.98
C LYS A 63 0.80 -6.49 -9.95
N MET A 64 2.11 -6.75 -9.93
CA MET A 64 3.07 -6.05 -10.80
C MET A 64 2.80 -6.29 -12.29
N GLU A 65 2.27 -7.46 -12.65
CA GLU A 65 1.83 -7.75 -14.02
C GLU A 65 0.73 -6.78 -14.44
N ARG A 66 -0.26 -6.52 -13.58
CA ARG A 66 -1.33 -5.55 -13.88
C ARG A 66 -0.79 -4.12 -13.96
N VAL A 67 0.10 -3.72 -13.06
CA VAL A 67 0.76 -2.40 -13.13
C VAL A 67 1.52 -2.26 -14.45
N SER A 68 2.27 -3.31 -14.85
CA SER A 68 3.00 -3.33 -16.11
C SER A 68 2.07 -3.25 -17.31
N ASP A 69 1.07 -4.13 -17.38
CA ASP A 69 0.25 -4.30 -18.57
C ASP A 69 -0.79 -3.18 -18.77
N TYR A 70 -1.35 -2.67 -17.66
CA TYR A 70 -2.44 -1.70 -17.71
C TYR A 70 -2.01 -0.25 -17.50
N VAL A 71 -0.82 0.00 -16.95
CA VAL A 71 -0.33 1.36 -16.68
C VAL A 71 0.97 1.64 -17.42
N LEU A 72 2.03 0.86 -17.15
CA LEU A 72 3.37 1.19 -17.66
C LEU A 72 3.50 0.94 -19.18
N ARG A 73 3.00 -0.18 -19.67
CA ARG A 73 3.11 -0.54 -21.09
C ARG A 73 2.32 0.41 -21.99
N PRO A 74 1.06 0.77 -21.70
CA PRO A 74 0.36 1.81 -22.45
C PRO A 74 1.09 3.16 -22.46
N LEU A 75 1.61 3.61 -21.31
CA LEU A 75 2.39 4.85 -21.22
C LEU A 75 3.65 4.83 -22.08
N ALA A 76 4.29 3.66 -22.22
CA ALA A 76 5.52 3.52 -23.00
C ALA A 76 5.26 3.27 -24.50
N GLN A 77 4.11 2.72 -24.88
CA GLN A 77 3.86 2.24 -26.25
C GLN A 77 2.79 3.01 -27.01
N ASP A 78 1.87 3.68 -26.30
CA ASP A 78 0.80 4.43 -26.95
C ASP A 78 1.32 5.79 -27.45
N LYS A 79 1.57 5.84 -28.76
CA LYS A 79 2.03 7.07 -29.43
C LYS A 79 1.07 8.25 -29.26
N SER A 80 -0.19 7.98 -28.94
CA SER A 80 -1.17 9.03 -28.70
C SER A 80 -0.93 9.79 -27.39
N LEU A 81 -0.17 9.19 -26.47
CA LEU A 81 0.23 9.79 -25.19
C LEU A 81 1.61 10.46 -25.28
N ALA A 82 2.40 10.12 -26.33
CA ALA A 82 3.74 10.68 -26.54
C ALA A 82 3.68 12.17 -26.85
N GLY A 83 4.64 12.95 -26.33
CA GLY A 83 4.78 14.37 -26.64
C GLY A 83 3.68 15.28 -26.07
N CYS A 84 2.83 14.78 -25.19
CA CYS A 84 1.81 15.59 -24.55
C CYS A 84 2.47 16.52 -23.52
N ALA A 85 2.53 17.82 -23.81
CA ALA A 85 3.12 18.82 -22.93
C ALA A 85 2.12 19.29 -21.83
N ASP A 86 0.81 19.16 -22.09
CA ASP A 86 -0.25 19.49 -21.15
C ASP A 86 -0.62 18.27 -20.32
N MET A 87 -0.27 18.31 -19.04
CA MET A 87 -0.50 17.20 -18.10
C MET A 87 -1.96 17.00 -17.78
N GLY A 88 -2.76 18.07 -17.70
CA GLY A 88 -4.20 17.96 -17.48
C GLY A 88 -4.91 17.29 -18.66
N ALA A 89 -4.55 17.64 -19.90
CA ALA A 89 -5.05 16.98 -21.09
C ALA A 89 -4.62 15.50 -21.17
N LEU A 90 -3.39 15.20 -20.77
CA LEU A 90 -2.87 13.82 -20.70
C LEU A 90 -3.67 13.01 -19.67
N MET A 91 -3.85 13.55 -18.47
CA MET A 91 -4.59 12.90 -17.39
C MET A 91 -6.02 12.57 -17.81
N LYS A 92 -6.73 13.55 -18.42
CA LYS A 92 -8.09 13.36 -18.92
C LYS A 92 -8.15 12.29 -20.02
N LYS A 93 -7.21 12.28 -20.94
CA LYS A 93 -7.13 11.28 -22.00
C LYS A 93 -6.91 9.87 -21.44
N MET A 94 -6.13 9.74 -20.36
CA MET A 94 -5.91 8.47 -19.68
C MET A 94 -7.16 8.02 -18.92
N GLU A 95 -7.89 8.95 -18.30
CA GLU A 95 -9.17 8.69 -17.63
C GLU A 95 -10.24 8.23 -18.61
N ASP A 96 -10.33 8.87 -19.78
CA ASP A 96 -11.29 8.56 -20.86
C ASP A 96 -11.02 7.22 -21.57
N GLY A 97 -10.00 6.47 -21.17
CA GLY A 97 -9.79 5.08 -21.61
C GLY A 97 -8.57 4.82 -22.50
N ALA A 98 -7.63 5.77 -22.60
CA ALA A 98 -6.35 5.49 -23.27
C ALA A 98 -5.50 4.45 -22.52
N LEU A 99 -5.77 4.25 -21.22
CA LEU A 99 -5.32 3.09 -20.46
C LEU A 99 -6.46 2.09 -20.37
N TYR A 100 -6.24 0.88 -20.85
CA TYR A 100 -7.22 -0.22 -20.86
C TYR A 100 -7.67 -0.70 -19.47
N ASN A 101 -7.53 0.12 -18.43
CA ASN A 101 -7.96 -0.19 -17.08
C ASN A 101 -9.33 0.41 -16.79
N LEU A 102 -10.35 -0.45 -16.69
CA LEU A 102 -11.73 -0.06 -16.41
C LEU A 102 -11.96 0.53 -15.01
N SER A 103 -10.97 0.46 -14.12
CA SER A 103 -11.09 0.92 -12.72
C SER A 103 -10.18 2.13 -12.46
N ALA A 104 -10.13 3.07 -13.39
CA ALA A 104 -9.46 4.36 -13.19
C ALA A 104 -10.35 5.33 -12.43
N ALA A 105 -9.78 6.15 -11.56
CA ALA A 105 -10.49 7.20 -10.84
C ALA A 105 -9.57 8.39 -10.53
N GLU A 106 -10.08 9.60 -10.73
CA GLU A 106 -9.40 10.81 -10.29
C GLU A 106 -9.51 10.97 -8.77
N ARG A 107 -8.40 11.37 -8.13
CA ARG A 107 -8.34 11.67 -6.70
C ARG A 107 -7.79 13.07 -6.49
N THR A 108 -8.40 13.77 -5.54
CA THR A 108 -8.09 15.18 -5.23
C THR A 108 -7.74 15.41 -3.76
N THR A 109 -7.85 14.38 -2.91
CA THR A 109 -7.54 14.48 -1.48
C THR A 109 -6.56 13.42 -1.03
N LEU A 110 -5.76 13.74 0.00
CA LEU A 110 -4.83 12.79 0.62
C LEU A 110 -5.55 11.57 1.20
N ASP A 111 -6.75 11.75 1.78
CA ASP A 111 -7.53 10.64 2.32
C ASP A 111 -7.91 9.62 1.24
N GLN A 112 -8.36 10.10 0.07
CA GLN A 112 -8.69 9.22 -1.05
C GLN A 112 -7.46 8.47 -1.55
N ALA A 113 -6.35 9.18 -1.73
CA ALA A 113 -5.09 8.61 -2.19
C ALA A 113 -4.55 7.56 -1.21
N ALA A 114 -4.54 7.87 0.10
CA ALA A 114 -4.07 6.96 1.13
C ALA A 114 -4.95 5.70 1.23
N PHE A 115 -6.28 5.85 1.15
CA PHE A 115 -7.21 4.73 1.16
C PHE A 115 -7.05 3.83 -0.07
N ASP A 116 -6.84 4.42 -1.24
CA ASP A 116 -6.63 3.67 -2.48
C ASP A 116 -5.35 2.82 -2.40
N LEU A 117 -4.23 3.39 -1.92
CA LEU A 117 -2.98 2.65 -1.75
C LEU A 117 -3.16 1.43 -0.84
N VAL A 118 -3.79 1.58 0.33
CA VAL A 118 -4.02 0.44 1.24
C VAL A 118 -5.09 -0.53 0.74
N SER A 119 -5.81 -0.17 -0.31
CA SER A 119 -6.82 -1.00 -0.97
C SER A 119 -6.33 -1.69 -2.25
N GLY A 120 -5.03 -1.58 -2.57
CA GLY A 120 -4.42 -2.25 -3.73
C GLY A 120 -4.55 -1.47 -5.04
N TRP A 121 -4.70 -0.15 -4.94
CA TRP A 121 -4.60 0.75 -6.09
C TRP A 121 -3.18 1.28 -6.22
N CYS A 122 -2.79 1.66 -7.42
CA CYS A 122 -1.61 2.48 -7.67
C CYS A 122 -2.03 3.90 -8.04
N LEU A 123 -1.21 4.87 -7.66
CA LEU A 123 -1.42 6.30 -7.94
C LEU A 123 -0.42 6.76 -8.98
N LEU A 124 -0.87 7.52 -9.96
CA LEU A 124 -0.03 8.18 -10.94
C LEU A 124 -0.12 9.69 -10.77
N PHE A 125 1.00 10.29 -10.40
CA PHE A 125 1.16 11.73 -10.21
C PHE A 125 1.63 12.39 -11.50
N PHE A 126 1.03 13.53 -11.83
CA PHE A 126 1.34 14.36 -12.98
C PHE A 126 2.00 15.65 -12.49
N PRO A 127 3.16 16.04 -13.04
CA PRO A 127 3.83 17.29 -12.66
C PRO A 127 2.94 18.52 -12.86
N GLY A 128 2.78 19.31 -11.80
CA GLY A 128 1.99 20.54 -11.84
C GLY A 128 0.49 20.36 -11.60
N GLU A 129 -0.03 19.15 -11.59
CA GLU A 129 -1.43 18.87 -11.32
C GLU A 129 -1.72 18.70 -9.84
N SER A 130 -2.91 19.12 -9.41
CA SER A 130 -3.41 18.97 -8.03
C SER A 130 -4.18 17.67 -7.79
N ALA A 131 -4.46 16.93 -8.86
CA ALA A 131 -5.15 15.66 -8.85
C ALA A 131 -4.21 14.54 -9.31
N VAL A 132 -4.53 13.30 -8.96
CA VAL A 132 -3.83 12.10 -9.41
C VAL A 132 -4.80 11.10 -10.00
N LEU A 133 -4.34 10.26 -10.92
CA LEU A 133 -5.11 9.10 -11.36
C LEU A 133 -4.77 7.88 -10.50
N SER A 134 -5.80 7.22 -10.06
CA SER A 134 -5.74 5.98 -9.29
C SER A 134 -6.26 4.81 -10.13
N PHE A 135 -5.52 3.68 -10.13
CA PHE A 135 -5.87 2.49 -10.92
C PHE A 135 -5.90 1.27 -10.02
N PHE A 136 -7.00 0.50 -10.07
CA PHE A 136 -7.08 -0.75 -9.32
C PHE A 136 -6.20 -1.83 -9.95
N THR A 137 -5.13 -2.16 -9.26
CA THR A 137 -4.16 -3.19 -9.68
C THR A 137 -4.01 -4.30 -8.65
N GLY A 138 -4.86 -4.29 -7.62
CA GLY A 138 -4.84 -5.24 -6.53
C GLY A 138 -5.17 -6.67 -6.95
N THR A 139 -4.90 -7.59 -6.04
CA THR A 139 -5.30 -8.97 -6.16
C THR A 139 -6.75 -9.11 -5.75
N GLU A 140 -7.68 -9.32 -6.69
CA GLU A 140 -8.91 -10.01 -6.34
C GLU A 140 -8.54 -11.47 -6.11
N GLU A 141 -8.34 -11.87 -4.85
CA GLU A 141 -8.29 -13.29 -4.53
C GLU A 141 -9.70 -13.87 -4.69
N LYS A 142 -10.07 -14.19 -5.91
CA LYS A 142 -11.06 -15.24 -6.14
C LYS A 142 -10.33 -16.55 -5.82
N ARG A 143 -10.44 -17.01 -4.57
CA ARG A 143 -10.05 -18.39 -4.25
C ARG A 143 -10.78 -19.30 -5.23
N SER A 144 -10.03 -20.04 -6.03
CA SER A 144 -10.59 -21.23 -6.66
C SER A 144 -11.19 -22.07 -5.53
N ILE A 145 -12.45 -22.43 -5.66
CA ILE A 145 -13.14 -23.35 -4.75
C ILE A 145 -12.45 -24.70 -4.91
N SER A 146 -11.36 -24.91 -4.17
CA SER A 146 -10.80 -26.24 -3.99
C SER A 146 -11.52 -26.84 -2.79
N ALA A 147 -12.05 -28.06 -3.01
CA ALA A 147 -12.76 -28.82 -2.00
C ALA A 147 -11.91 -28.97 -0.72
N PRO A 148 -12.51 -28.92 0.48
CA PRO A 148 -11.78 -29.00 1.73
C PRO A 148 -11.14 -30.38 1.87
N SER A 149 -9.82 -30.46 1.95
CA SER A 149 -9.13 -31.61 2.50
C SER A 149 -9.35 -31.58 4.01
N ASN A 150 -10.04 -32.62 4.49
CA ASN A 150 -10.30 -33.04 5.85
C ASN A 150 -9.59 -32.27 6.99
N GLU A 151 -10.16 -31.14 7.41
CA GLU A 151 -10.19 -30.71 8.81
C GLU A 151 -11.09 -29.48 8.90
N THR A 152 -12.14 -29.62 9.69
CA THR A 152 -13.13 -28.59 9.98
C THR A 152 -12.53 -27.49 10.86
N VAL A 153 -11.97 -26.46 10.26
CA VAL A 153 -11.75 -25.20 10.98
C VAL A 153 -13.07 -24.44 11.00
N LEU A 154 -13.69 -24.43 12.17
CA LEU A 154 -14.86 -23.63 12.48
C LEU A 154 -14.56 -22.14 12.22
N LYS A 155 -15.25 -21.56 11.20
CA LYS A 155 -15.42 -20.12 10.95
C LYS A 155 -14.21 -19.21 11.21
N GLY A 156 -13.35 -19.00 10.20
CA GLY A 156 -12.29 -17.99 10.21
C GLY A 156 -11.62 -17.85 8.84
N ALA A 157 -10.99 -16.71 8.57
CA ALA A 157 -10.11 -16.56 7.41
C ALA A 157 -8.97 -17.59 7.53
N ARG A 158 -8.70 -18.35 6.46
CA ARG A 158 -7.62 -19.35 6.41
C ARG A 158 -6.29 -18.73 5.94
N ASP A 159 -6.01 -17.49 6.33
CA ASP A 159 -4.79 -16.82 5.93
C ASP A 159 -3.72 -17.13 6.97
N ALA A 160 -2.90 -18.15 6.68
CA ALA A 160 -1.73 -18.48 7.46
C ALA A 160 -0.49 -17.77 6.89
N PHE A 161 0.46 -17.46 7.76
CA PHE A 161 1.78 -16.99 7.34
C PHE A 161 2.52 -18.09 6.59
N VAL A 162 3.30 -17.66 5.62
CA VAL A 162 4.14 -18.51 4.75
C VAL A 162 5.60 -18.10 4.89
N GLU A 163 6.52 -18.76 4.18
CA GLU A 163 7.97 -18.47 4.26
C GLU A 163 8.34 -17.09 3.73
N SER A 164 7.51 -16.49 2.89
CA SER A 164 7.76 -15.17 2.29
C SER A 164 7.34 -14.03 3.20
N LEU A 165 8.30 -13.25 3.71
CA LEU A 165 8.06 -12.09 4.57
C LEU A 165 7.10 -11.08 3.90
N ARG A 166 7.30 -10.79 2.62
CA ARG A 166 6.44 -9.84 1.87
C ARG A 166 5.02 -10.33 1.70
N THR A 167 4.82 -11.62 1.55
CA THR A 167 3.48 -12.22 1.53
C THR A 167 2.80 -12.04 2.89
N ASN A 168 3.52 -12.28 3.98
CA ASN A 168 2.98 -12.16 5.33
C ASN A 168 2.60 -10.69 5.66
N THR A 169 3.46 -9.73 5.33
CA THR A 169 3.13 -8.31 5.53
C THR A 169 1.94 -7.88 4.69
N SER A 170 1.80 -8.40 3.46
CA SER A 170 0.62 -8.13 2.63
C SER A 170 -0.67 -8.73 3.20
N ILE A 171 -0.61 -9.89 3.86
CA ILE A 171 -1.75 -10.49 4.58
C ILE A 171 -2.17 -9.53 5.71
N VAL A 172 -1.23 -9.08 6.54
CA VAL A 172 -1.53 -8.13 7.62
C VAL A 172 -2.15 -6.85 7.08
N ARG A 173 -1.58 -6.28 6.01
CA ARG A 173 -2.09 -5.05 5.40
C ARG A 173 -3.48 -5.21 4.78
N ARG A 174 -3.82 -6.38 4.25
CA ARG A 174 -5.18 -6.68 3.76
C ARG A 174 -6.21 -6.74 4.89
N HIS A 175 -5.82 -7.23 6.06
CA HIS A 175 -6.69 -7.23 7.25
C HIS A 175 -6.78 -5.85 7.90
N ILE A 176 -5.67 -5.12 7.95
CA ILE A 176 -5.57 -3.79 8.55
C ILE A 176 -5.39 -2.76 7.43
N LYS A 177 -6.49 -2.34 6.83
CA LYS A 177 -6.52 -1.31 5.76
C LYS A 177 -6.40 0.08 6.36
N ALA A 178 -5.34 0.31 7.13
CA ALA A 178 -5.07 1.57 7.79
C ALA A 178 -3.76 2.16 7.23
N PRO A 179 -3.78 3.40 6.72
CA PRO A 179 -2.56 4.09 6.30
C PRO A 179 -1.54 4.24 7.41
N GLU A 180 -1.98 4.22 8.68
CA GLU A 180 -1.12 4.29 9.87
C GLU A 180 -0.40 2.99 10.21
N LEU A 181 -0.69 1.88 9.53
CA LEU A 181 0.11 0.67 9.68
C LEU A 181 1.51 0.93 9.11
N ARG A 182 2.51 0.95 9.99
CA ARG A 182 3.93 1.10 9.67
C ARG A 182 4.59 -0.27 9.55
N ILE A 183 5.55 -0.38 8.64
CA ILE A 183 6.33 -1.60 8.44
C ILE A 183 7.79 -1.19 8.33
N ARG A 184 8.53 -1.30 9.45
CA ARG A 184 9.97 -1.03 9.48
C ARG A 184 10.74 -2.33 9.30
N GLU A 185 11.64 -2.35 8.35
CA GLU A 185 12.48 -3.51 8.07
C GLU A 185 13.87 -3.33 8.65
N GLN A 186 14.41 -4.42 9.20
CA GLN A 186 15.79 -4.53 9.64
C GLN A 186 16.40 -5.84 9.15
N THR A 187 17.72 -5.86 8.99
CA THR A 187 18.46 -7.06 8.65
C THR A 187 19.20 -7.55 9.88
N VAL A 188 19.04 -8.82 10.22
CA VAL A 188 19.67 -9.48 11.38
C VAL A 188 20.51 -10.67 10.90
N GLY A 189 21.66 -10.88 11.52
CA GLY A 189 22.60 -11.95 11.18
C GLY A 189 23.65 -11.52 10.14
N ARG A 190 24.92 -11.70 10.48
CA ARG A 190 26.05 -11.26 9.64
C ARG A 190 26.14 -12.02 8.32
N GLN A 191 25.82 -13.31 8.32
CA GLN A 191 25.91 -14.18 7.15
C GLN A 191 24.54 -14.48 6.55
N SER A 192 23.51 -14.69 7.38
CA SER A 192 22.15 -14.97 6.89
C SER A 192 21.45 -13.78 6.29
N ALA A 193 21.80 -12.54 6.73
CA ALA A 193 21.15 -11.30 6.31
C ALA A 193 19.61 -11.42 6.32
N THR A 194 19.07 -11.97 7.42
CA THR A 194 17.64 -12.26 7.55
C THR A 194 16.84 -10.99 7.74
N LEU A 195 15.84 -10.77 6.88
CA LEU A 195 14.95 -9.63 6.99
C LEU A 195 13.92 -9.85 8.09
N VAL A 196 13.72 -8.82 8.92
CA VAL A 196 12.77 -8.79 10.02
C VAL A 196 11.92 -7.53 9.91
N ASP A 197 10.60 -7.68 9.83
CA ASP A 197 9.67 -6.56 9.76
C ASP A 197 9.03 -6.31 11.12
N ILE A 198 9.10 -5.05 11.59
CA ILE A 198 8.40 -4.54 12.77
C ILE A 198 7.14 -3.85 12.30
N LEU A 199 5.96 -4.40 12.64
CA LEU A 199 4.67 -3.84 12.28
C LEU A 199 4.03 -3.17 13.50
N TYR A 200 3.57 -1.94 13.33
CA TYR A 200 2.90 -1.19 14.40
C TYR A 200 1.91 -0.16 13.82
N ILE A 201 0.98 0.31 14.64
CA ILE A 201 0.02 1.36 14.25
C ILE A 201 0.53 2.69 14.82
N GLU A 202 0.85 3.62 13.95
CA GLU A 202 1.22 4.99 14.35
C GLU A 202 0.07 5.69 15.06
N GLY A 203 0.38 6.44 16.12
CA GLY A 203 -0.63 7.10 16.94
C GLY A 203 -1.31 6.20 17.97
N LEU A 204 -1.16 4.87 17.86
CA LEU A 204 -1.65 3.91 18.85
C LEU A 204 -0.50 3.27 19.64
N THR A 205 0.60 2.98 18.96
CA THR A 205 1.79 2.35 19.57
C THR A 205 2.73 3.45 20.10
N ASP A 206 3.23 3.27 21.32
CA ASP A 206 4.24 4.18 21.89
C ASP A 206 5.53 4.14 21.05
N PRO A 207 5.98 5.29 20.52
CA PRO A 207 7.23 5.38 19.73
C PRO A 207 8.45 4.89 20.50
N ALA A 208 8.49 5.06 21.84
CA ALA A 208 9.58 4.56 22.66
C ALA A 208 9.66 3.03 22.66
N LEU A 209 8.51 2.35 22.60
CA LEU A 209 8.47 0.89 22.46
C LEU A 209 9.02 0.45 21.11
N VAL A 210 8.58 1.09 20.01
CA VAL A 210 9.05 0.78 18.65
C VAL A 210 10.57 0.94 18.55
N ASN A 211 11.10 2.06 19.05
CA ASN A 211 12.54 2.34 19.04
C ASN A 211 13.32 1.35 19.92
N ARG A 212 12.77 0.94 21.06
CA ARG A 212 13.40 -0.06 21.93
C ARG A 212 13.48 -1.43 21.24
N VAL A 213 12.40 -1.88 20.57
CA VAL A 213 12.40 -3.12 19.79
C VAL A 213 13.41 -3.05 18.65
N ALA A 214 13.38 -1.95 17.88
CA ALA A 214 14.33 -1.74 16.80
C ALA A 214 15.79 -1.73 17.29
N GLY A 215 16.07 -1.09 18.45
CA GLY A 215 17.39 -1.10 19.06
C GLY A 215 17.83 -2.49 19.46
N ARG A 216 16.98 -3.28 20.12
CA ARG A 216 17.31 -4.67 20.50
C ARG A 216 17.61 -5.54 19.29
N LEU A 217 16.82 -5.41 18.20
CA LEU A 217 17.11 -6.13 16.96
C LEU A 217 18.45 -5.72 16.33
N ALA A 218 18.80 -4.43 16.40
CA ALA A 218 20.06 -3.91 15.89
C ALA A 218 21.29 -4.40 16.70
N ASP A 219 21.07 -4.65 18.00
CA ASP A 219 22.11 -5.13 18.93
C ASP A 219 22.37 -6.64 18.81
N ILE A 220 21.55 -7.38 18.04
CA ILE A 220 21.75 -8.84 17.84
C ILE A 220 23.01 -9.08 17.00
N ASP A 221 24.01 -9.63 17.63
CA ASP A 221 25.30 -9.95 17.01
C ASP A 221 25.50 -11.46 16.88
N ILE A 222 24.85 -12.04 15.86
CA ILE A 222 24.94 -13.48 15.52
C ILE A 222 25.26 -13.67 14.03
N ASP A 223 25.82 -14.82 13.69
CA ASP A 223 26.15 -15.10 12.29
C ASP A 223 24.90 -15.42 11.46
N ALA A 224 23.97 -16.19 12.01
CA ALA A 224 22.77 -16.60 11.28
C ALA A 224 21.54 -16.68 12.17
N VAL A 225 20.40 -16.23 11.63
CA VAL A 225 19.04 -16.42 12.16
C VAL A 225 18.41 -17.55 11.38
N LEU A 226 18.28 -18.72 12.00
CA LEU A 226 17.73 -19.91 11.36
C LEU A 226 16.28 -20.19 11.79
N ALA A 227 15.87 -19.64 12.93
CA ALA A 227 14.52 -19.79 13.46
C ALA A 227 14.12 -18.53 14.24
N THR A 228 12.80 -18.32 14.40
CA THR A 228 12.24 -17.20 15.20
C THR A 228 12.72 -17.20 16.64
N GLY A 229 12.93 -18.38 17.24
CA GLY A 229 13.49 -18.54 18.59
C GLY A 229 14.83 -17.85 18.78
N ASN A 230 15.68 -17.77 17.73
CA ASN A 230 16.94 -17.02 17.83
C ASN A 230 16.75 -15.52 18.07
N ILE A 231 15.62 -14.95 17.60
CA ILE A 231 15.27 -13.53 17.82
C ILE A 231 14.59 -13.36 19.18
N GLU A 232 13.69 -14.28 19.55
CA GLU A 232 12.94 -14.24 20.82
C GLU A 232 13.84 -14.17 22.05
N GLU A 233 15.02 -14.81 22.01
CA GLU A 233 15.99 -14.79 23.11
C GLU A 233 16.62 -13.40 23.33
N TYR A 234 16.59 -12.50 22.33
CA TYR A 234 17.21 -11.17 22.40
C TYR A 234 16.20 -10.02 22.60
N ILE A 235 14.90 -10.26 22.40
CA ILE A 235 13.85 -9.22 22.53
C ILE A 235 13.19 -9.31 23.90
#